data_1d0b274313a74e259b7d43803df80f67
#
_entry.id   1d0b274313a74e259b7d43803df80f67
#
_cell.length_a   1.000
_cell.length_b   1.000
_cell.length_c   1.000
_cell.angle_alpha   90.00
_cell.angle_beta   90.00
_cell.angle_gamma   90.00
#
_symmetry.space_group_name_H-M   'P 1'
#
loop_
_entity.id
_entity.type
_entity.pdbx_description
1 polymer ?
#
loop_
_entity_poly.entity_id
_entity_poly.type
_entity_poly.pdbx_seq_one_letter_code
_entity_poly.pdbx_strand_id
1 'polypeptide(L)'
;LDARLRDQIRDDTLHLLKQSGAAALLVTHDSEEAMFMGDRIVVINNGVTQQIGRPEDIYCQPANTFVTEFFSEVNRLSGFVENGKVNTTIGIIDARNIAEGTEVEILIRPEALRLTSPTNQPVEFRVRIVEARMLGGSSLVHLSADGKDGDSIHLHARIPGRFLPKQNERLRIDIDPSQTFIFPKA
;
A
#
# COMPACT_ATOMS: atom_id res chain seq x y z
N LEU A 1 3.92 15.45 -21.85
CA LEU A 1 5.35 15.50 -21.56
C LEU A 1 5.86 14.10 -21.33
N ASP A 2 7.03 13.77 -21.88
CA ASP A 2 7.75 12.54 -21.59
C ASP A 2 8.03 12.45 -20.07
N ALA A 3 7.95 11.26 -19.49
CA ALA A 3 8.16 11.05 -18.07
C ALA A 3 9.53 11.56 -17.60
N ARG A 4 10.59 11.33 -18.40
CA ARG A 4 11.95 11.81 -18.10
C ARG A 4 12.04 13.33 -18.06
N LEU A 5 11.38 14.01 -18.99
CA LEU A 5 11.36 15.49 -19.00
C LEU A 5 10.61 16.05 -17.80
N ARG A 6 9.54 15.37 -17.37
CA ARG A 6 8.78 15.76 -16.16
C ARG A 6 9.65 15.66 -14.91
N ASP A 7 10.38 14.54 -14.76
CA ASP A 7 11.26 14.34 -13.60
C ASP A 7 12.39 15.38 -13.58
N GLN A 8 13.00 15.67 -14.73
CA GLN A 8 14.02 16.71 -14.83
C GLN A 8 13.49 18.10 -14.47
N ILE A 9 12.32 18.48 -14.96
CA ILE A 9 11.70 19.78 -14.63
C ILE A 9 11.39 19.85 -13.13
N ARG A 10 10.93 18.78 -12.50
CA ARG A 10 10.70 18.72 -11.04
C ARG A 10 12.00 18.95 -10.27
N ASP A 11 13.07 18.24 -10.64
CA ASP A 11 14.38 18.40 -10.00
C ASP A 11 14.92 19.82 -10.11
N ASP A 12 14.91 20.40 -11.31
CA ASP A 12 15.38 21.75 -11.57
C ASP A 12 14.54 22.79 -10.79
N THR A 13 13.24 22.63 -10.76
CA THR A 13 12.31 23.52 -10.02
C THR A 13 12.60 23.46 -8.53
N LEU A 14 12.72 22.28 -7.95
CA LEU A 14 13.01 22.10 -6.52
C LEU A 14 14.36 22.72 -6.15
N HIS A 15 15.37 22.55 -7.02
CA HIS A 15 16.70 23.14 -6.81
C HIS A 15 16.64 24.67 -6.79
N LEU A 16 15.94 25.28 -7.75
CA LEU A 16 15.77 26.73 -7.82
C LEU A 16 14.99 27.28 -6.61
N LEU A 17 13.93 26.61 -6.17
CA LEU A 17 13.18 26.99 -4.98
C LEU A 17 14.04 26.98 -3.72
N LYS A 18 14.84 25.92 -3.55
CA LYS A 18 15.77 25.81 -2.41
C LYS A 18 16.88 26.88 -2.42
N GLN A 19 17.41 27.20 -3.60
CA GLN A 19 18.43 28.27 -3.73
C GLN A 19 17.88 29.66 -3.47
N SER A 20 16.64 29.93 -3.89
CA SER A 20 16.02 31.24 -3.71
C SER A 20 15.57 31.50 -2.26
N GLY A 21 15.40 30.46 -1.44
CA GLY A 21 14.81 30.56 -0.12
C GLY A 21 13.34 31.02 -0.12
N ALA A 22 12.70 31.01 -1.28
CA ALA A 22 11.31 31.44 -1.43
C ALA A 22 10.33 30.41 -0.86
N ALA A 23 9.30 30.90 -0.17
CA ALA A 23 8.15 30.07 0.16
C ALA A 23 7.30 29.84 -1.11
N ALA A 24 7.00 28.58 -1.41
CA ALA A 24 6.19 28.20 -2.55
C ALA A 24 4.96 27.38 -2.10
N LEU A 25 3.84 27.57 -2.78
CA LEU A 25 2.64 26.75 -2.63
C LEU A 25 2.39 26.02 -3.94
N LEU A 26 2.42 24.69 -3.90
CA LEU A 26 2.04 23.83 -5.00
C LEU A 26 0.66 23.22 -4.73
N VAL A 27 -0.24 23.31 -5.71
CA VAL A 27 -1.53 22.62 -5.67
C VAL A 27 -1.53 21.58 -6.78
N THR A 28 -1.62 20.31 -6.41
CA THR A 28 -1.57 19.19 -7.35
C THR A 28 -2.53 18.08 -6.92
N HIS A 29 -2.92 17.24 -7.86
CA HIS A 29 -3.61 15.98 -7.61
C HIS A 29 -2.68 14.76 -7.84
N ASP A 30 -1.42 15.01 -8.12
CA ASP A 30 -0.39 13.98 -8.31
C ASP A 30 0.33 13.72 -6.98
N SER A 31 0.12 12.51 -6.43
CA SER A 31 0.72 12.12 -5.15
C SER A 31 2.25 12.04 -5.19
N GLU A 32 2.83 11.63 -6.33
CA GLU A 32 4.28 11.58 -6.49
C GLU A 32 4.87 12.97 -6.53
N GLU A 33 4.22 13.92 -7.22
CA GLU A 33 4.64 15.32 -7.26
C GLU A 33 4.58 15.94 -5.86
N ALA A 34 3.49 15.71 -5.11
CA ALA A 34 3.34 16.22 -3.74
C ALA A 34 4.44 15.65 -2.81
N MET A 35 4.72 14.34 -2.90
CA MET A 35 5.74 13.68 -2.10
C MET A 35 7.16 14.17 -2.43
N PHE A 36 7.43 14.46 -3.70
CA PHE A 36 8.74 14.87 -4.16
C PHE A 36 9.06 16.34 -3.85
N MET A 37 8.06 17.23 -4.07
CA MET A 37 8.26 18.68 -4.02
C MET A 37 8.00 19.29 -2.63
N GLY A 38 7.13 18.68 -1.82
CA GLY A 38 6.64 19.27 -0.60
C GLY A 38 7.53 19.00 0.62
N ASP A 39 7.94 20.04 1.35
CA ASP A 39 8.44 19.90 2.71
C ASP A 39 7.31 19.58 3.69
N ARG A 40 6.09 20.00 3.35
CA ARG A 40 4.86 19.76 4.10
C ARG A 40 3.69 19.63 3.15
N ILE A 41 2.86 18.62 3.35
CA ILE A 41 1.68 18.33 2.54
C ILE A 41 0.42 18.59 3.36
N VAL A 42 -0.59 19.18 2.71
CA VAL A 42 -1.96 19.29 3.22
C VAL A 42 -2.85 18.46 2.29
N VAL A 43 -3.39 17.37 2.79
CA VAL A 43 -4.33 16.53 2.04
C VAL A 43 -5.74 17.04 2.25
N ILE A 44 -6.43 17.34 1.16
CA ILE A 44 -7.80 17.88 1.20
C ILE A 44 -8.72 16.94 0.39
N ASN A 45 -9.86 16.61 0.96
CA ASN A 45 -10.93 15.86 0.28
C ASN A 45 -12.27 16.57 0.50
N ASN A 46 -12.99 16.87 -0.58
CA ASN A 46 -14.28 17.56 -0.54
C ASN A 46 -14.27 18.86 0.30
N GLY A 47 -13.20 19.63 0.21
CA GLY A 47 -13.02 20.90 0.94
C GLY A 47 -12.64 20.74 2.42
N VAL A 48 -12.48 19.50 2.90
CA VAL A 48 -12.10 19.19 4.28
C VAL A 48 -10.66 18.69 4.33
N THR A 49 -9.85 19.24 5.24
CA THR A 49 -8.49 18.76 5.48
C THR A 49 -8.53 17.39 6.13
N GLN A 50 -7.89 16.42 5.50
CA GLN A 50 -7.79 15.04 5.97
C GLN A 50 -6.56 14.80 6.83
N GLN A 51 -5.41 15.33 6.42
CA GLN A 51 -4.14 15.22 7.13
C GLN A 51 -3.19 16.35 6.72
N ILE A 52 -2.33 16.73 7.65
CA ILE A 52 -1.22 17.68 7.42
C ILE A 52 0.04 17.06 8.03
N GLY A 53 1.12 16.98 7.25
CA GLY A 53 2.38 16.41 7.75
C GLY A 53 3.51 16.54 6.74
N ARG A 54 4.66 15.99 7.12
CA ARG A 54 5.76 15.75 6.18
C ARG A 54 5.38 14.61 5.23
N PRO A 55 5.97 14.54 4.03
CA PRO A 55 5.70 13.46 3.10
C PRO A 55 5.82 12.07 3.73
N GLU A 56 6.92 11.81 4.45
CA GLU A 56 7.15 10.52 5.10
C GLU A 56 6.11 10.18 6.18
N ASP A 57 5.66 11.18 6.97
CA ASP A 57 4.65 10.98 8.02
C ASP A 57 3.30 10.60 7.40
N ILE A 58 2.91 11.30 6.34
CA ILE A 58 1.66 11.03 5.60
C ILE A 58 1.70 9.65 4.96
N TYR A 59 2.84 9.28 4.37
CA TYR A 59 3.00 7.98 3.75
C TYR A 59 3.03 6.84 4.77
N CYS A 60 3.82 6.95 5.84
CA CYS A 60 4.01 5.88 6.80
C CYS A 60 2.90 5.79 7.87
N GLN A 61 2.19 6.90 8.14
CA GLN A 61 1.15 6.99 9.16
C GLN A 61 -0.09 7.73 8.61
N PRO A 62 -0.75 7.19 7.59
CA PRO A 62 -1.94 7.82 7.01
C PRO A 62 -3.08 7.85 8.05
N ALA A 63 -3.79 8.99 8.11
CA ALA A 63 -4.85 9.21 9.09
C ALA A 63 -6.14 8.42 8.81
N ASN A 64 -6.39 8.04 7.56
CA ASN A 64 -7.59 7.33 7.14
C ASN A 64 -7.38 6.60 5.80
N THR A 65 -8.42 5.88 5.37
CA THR A 65 -8.43 5.11 4.12
C THR A 65 -8.17 5.99 2.90
N PHE A 66 -8.80 7.17 2.84
CA PHE A 66 -8.62 8.11 1.73
C PHE A 66 -7.16 8.53 1.56
N VAL A 67 -6.49 8.92 2.64
CA VAL A 67 -5.08 9.33 2.60
C VAL A 67 -4.20 8.17 2.15
N THR A 68 -4.46 6.95 2.65
CA THR A 68 -3.70 5.76 2.26
C THR A 68 -3.79 5.51 0.75
N GLU A 69 -5.00 5.55 0.20
CA GLU A 69 -5.27 5.28 -1.21
C GLU A 69 -4.80 6.39 -2.15
N PHE A 70 -4.79 7.62 -1.66
CA PHE A 70 -4.30 8.75 -2.46
C PHE A 70 -2.81 8.64 -2.76
N PHE A 71 -2.02 8.09 -1.82
CA PHE A 71 -0.57 7.97 -1.95
C PHE A 71 -0.07 6.60 -2.40
N SER A 72 -0.92 5.58 -2.49
CA SER A 72 -0.50 4.25 -2.92
C SER A 72 -1.67 3.40 -3.42
N GLU A 73 -1.37 2.49 -4.35
CA GLU A 73 -2.25 1.36 -4.58
C GLU A 73 -2.34 0.50 -3.32
N VAL A 74 -3.50 -0.11 -3.07
CA VAL A 74 -3.71 -0.97 -1.91
C VAL A 74 -4.54 -2.21 -2.25
N ASN A 75 -4.24 -3.30 -1.56
CA ASN A 75 -5.14 -4.44 -1.43
C ASN A 75 -6.08 -4.15 -0.26
N ARG A 76 -7.38 -4.25 -0.51
CA ARG A 76 -8.41 -3.96 0.50
C ARG A 76 -9.02 -5.26 1.03
N LEU A 77 -8.99 -5.41 2.34
CA LEU A 77 -9.66 -6.49 3.07
C LEU A 77 -10.57 -5.89 4.14
N SER A 78 -11.48 -6.70 4.65
CA SER A 78 -12.31 -6.34 5.79
C SER A 78 -12.40 -7.51 6.77
N GLY A 79 -12.76 -7.21 8.00
CA GLY A 79 -12.96 -8.22 9.04
C GLY A 79 -13.41 -7.60 10.34
N PHE A 80 -13.54 -8.43 11.36
CA PHE A 80 -13.91 -8.00 12.72
C PHE A 80 -12.72 -8.21 13.64
N VAL A 81 -12.57 -7.31 14.62
CA VAL A 81 -11.56 -7.45 15.66
C VAL A 81 -11.99 -8.51 16.66
N GLU A 82 -11.19 -9.56 16.81
CA GLU A 82 -11.38 -10.67 17.73
C GLU A 82 -10.10 -10.94 18.51
N ASN A 83 -10.14 -10.84 19.83
CA ASN A 83 -8.96 -10.99 20.70
C ASN A 83 -7.78 -10.06 20.30
N GLY A 84 -8.10 -8.82 19.91
CA GLY A 84 -7.12 -7.83 19.47
C GLY A 84 -6.45 -8.13 18.13
N LYS A 85 -7.06 -8.98 17.29
CA LYS A 85 -6.56 -9.39 15.97
C LYS A 85 -7.69 -9.42 14.95
N VAL A 86 -7.33 -9.35 13.67
CA VAL A 86 -8.25 -9.61 12.56
C VAL A 86 -7.76 -10.82 11.79
N ASN A 87 -8.59 -11.85 11.70
CA ASN A 87 -8.32 -13.04 10.90
C ASN A 87 -8.72 -12.79 9.45
N THR A 88 -7.75 -12.81 8.54
CA THR A 88 -7.99 -12.64 7.11
C THR A 88 -7.62 -13.91 6.34
N THR A 89 -7.98 -13.97 5.07
CA THR A 89 -7.61 -15.08 4.17
C THR A 89 -6.12 -15.21 3.90
N ILE A 90 -5.33 -14.15 4.17
CA ILE A 90 -3.91 -14.12 3.85
C ILE A 90 -3.01 -13.92 5.07
N GLY A 91 -3.58 -13.79 6.26
CA GLY A 91 -2.80 -13.60 7.48
C GLY A 91 -3.64 -13.14 8.66
N ILE A 92 -3.01 -13.15 9.82
CA ILE A 92 -3.55 -12.58 11.05
C ILE A 92 -2.92 -11.21 11.24
N ILE A 93 -3.76 -10.19 11.41
CA ILE A 93 -3.33 -8.79 11.51
C ILE A 93 -3.57 -8.30 12.94
N ASP A 94 -2.58 -7.65 13.54
CA ASP A 94 -2.67 -7.08 14.88
C ASP A 94 -3.60 -5.86 14.89
N ALA A 95 -4.60 -5.87 15.75
CA ALA A 95 -5.59 -4.82 15.91
C ALA A 95 -5.83 -4.44 17.38
N ARG A 96 -4.85 -4.67 18.26
CA ARG A 96 -4.98 -4.45 19.71
C ARG A 96 -5.39 -3.03 20.12
N ASN A 97 -5.19 -2.05 19.25
CA ASN A 97 -5.56 -0.66 19.49
C ASN A 97 -7.01 -0.32 19.07
N ILE A 98 -7.77 -1.30 18.58
CA ILE A 98 -9.15 -1.14 18.12
C ILE A 98 -10.06 -1.98 19.02
N ALA A 99 -11.25 -1.46 19.33
CA ALA A 99 -12.18 -2.11 20.21
C ALA A 99 -12.66 -3.48 19.67
N GLU A 100 -12.88 -4.42 20.59
CA GLU A 100 -13.38 -5.76 20.28
C GLU A 100 -14.71 -5.71 19.53
N GLY A 101 -14.88 -6.56 18.52
CA GLY A 101 -16.09 -6.62 17.69
C GLY A 101 -16.24 -5.51 16.66
N THR A 102 -15.29 -4.57 16.59
CA THR A 102 -15.33 -3.49 15.58
C THR A 102 -15.10 -4.08 14.19
N GLU A 103 -15.98 -3.72 13.24
CA GLU A 103 -15.71 -3.97 11.82
C GLU A 103 -14.61 -3.01 11.34
N VAL A 104 -13.61 -3.55 10.66
CA VAL A 104 -12.47 -2.79 10.18
C VAL A 104 -12.23 -2.99 8.69
N GLU A 105 -11.67 -1.96 8.09
CA GLU A 105 -11.09 -1.99 6.77
C GLU A 105 -9.57 -2.04 6.88
N ILE A 106 -8.96 -2.95 6.12
CA ILE A 106 -7.53 -3.21 6.14
C ILE A 106 -6.98 -2.89 4.77
N LEU A 107 -6.04 -1.98 4.72
CA LEU A 107 -5.36 -1.55 3.49
C LEU A 107 -3.92 -2.03 3.52
N ILE A 108 -3.55 -2.87 2.56
CA ILE A 108 -2.24 -3.50 2.47
C ILE A 108 -1.59 -3.06 1.17
N ARG A 109 -0.46 -2.40 1.24
CA ARG A 109 0.29 -2.03 0.03
C ARG A 109 0.80 -3.26 -0.71
N PRO A 110 0.89 -3.24 -2.06
CA PRO A 110 1.44 -4.35 -2.84
C PRO A 110 2.86 -4.75 -2.39
N GLU A 111 3.65 -3.81 -1.93
CA GLU A 111 5.02 -4.00 -1.43
C GLU A 111 5.08 -4.70 -0.06
N ALA A 112 3.97 -4.69 0.69
CA ALA A 112 3.86 -5.39 1.97
C ALA A 112 3.78 -6.90 1.82
N LEU A 113 3.36 -7.40 0.68
CA LEU A 113 3.15 -8.82 0.43
C LEU A 113 4.46 -9.50 0.02
N ARG A 114 4.97 -10.37 0.88
CA ARG A 114 6.17 -11.17 0.64
C ARG A 114 5.77 -12.58 0.24
N LEU A 115 6.27 -13.04 -0.90
CA LEU A 115 5.97 -14.35 -1.46
C LEU A 115 7.20 -15.25 -1.36
N THR A 116 7.03 -16.44 -0.80
CA THR A 116 8.10 -17.43 -0.68
C THR A 116 7.61 -18.81 -1.12
N SER A 117 8.54 -19.63 -1.61
CA SER A 117 8.22 -21.02 -1.94
C SER A 117 7.80 -21.77 -0.68
N PRO A 118 6.79 -22.65 -0.75
CA PRO A 118 6.38 -23.43 0.38
C PRO A 118 7.54 -24.32 0.84
N THR A 119 7.86 -24.25 2.13
CA THR A 119 8.78 -25.19 2.81
C THR A 119 8.01 -26.45 3.17
N ASN A 120 8.71 -27.52 3.59
CA ASN A 120 8.10 -28.78 4.07
C ASN A 120 7.26 -28.63 5.36
N GLN A 121 7.14 -27.42 5.90
CA GLN A 121 6.29 -27.13 7.06
C GLN A 121 4.85 -26.82 6.62
N PRO A 122 3.84 -27.16 7.45
CA PRO A 122 2.46 -26.75 7.19
C PRO A 122 2.39 -25.23 7.13
N VAL A 123 1.94 -24.72 6.00
CA VAL A 123 1.81 -23.27 5.74
C VAL A 123 0.35 -22.91 5.90
N GLU A 124 0.07 -22.01 6.84
CA GLU A 124 -1.29 -21.61 7.20
C GLU A 124 -1.93 -20.74 6.09
N PHE A 125 -1.14 -19.87 5.47
CA PHE A 125 -1.64 -18.94 4.45
C PHE A 125 -0.93 -19.14 3.11
N ARG A 126 -1.71 -19.46 2.09
CA ARG A 126 -1.22 -19.68 0.73
C ARG A 126 -2.04 -18.89 -0.26
N VAL A 127 -1.34 -18.42 -1.30
CA VAL A 127 -1.97 -17.77 -2.46
C VAL A 127 -1.60 -18.50 -3.73
N ARG A 128 -2.49 -18.44 -4.71
CA ARG A 128 -2.28 -18.96 -6.04
C ARG A 128 -1.88 -17.84 -6.97
N ILE A 129 -0.85 -18.05 -7.76
CA ILE A 129 -0.42 -17.09 -8.79
C ILE A 129 -1.42 -17.09 -9.95
N VAL A 130 -1.97 -15.93 -10.25
CA VAL A 130 -2.81 -15.71 -11.43
C VAL A 130 -1.94 -15.30 -12.61
N GLU A 131 -1.10 -14.29 -12.42
CA GLU A 131 -0.18 -13.78 -13.43
C GLU A 131 1.00 -13.07 -12.75
N ALA A 132 2.16 -13.05 -13.41
CA ALA A 132 3.31 -12.26 -13.00
C ALA A 132 3.91 -11.52 -14.19
N ARG A 133 4.16 -10.22 -14.05
CA ARG A 133 4.75 -9.36 -15.08
C ARG A 133 5.90 -8.54 -14.54
N MET A 134 6.96 -8.44 -15.33
CA MET A 134 8.09 -7.58 -14.99
C MET A 134 7.80 -6.13 -15.40
N LEU A 135 7.98 -5.19 -14.45
CA LEU A 135 7.82 -3.74 -14.64
C LEU A 135 9.17 -3.01 -14.54
N GLY A 136 10.23 -3.54 -15.14
CA GLY A 136 11.57 -2.97 -15.03
C GLY A 136 12.24 -3.35 -13.71
N GLY A 137 12.31 -2.45 -12.74
CA GLY A 137 12.97 -2.67 -11.44
C GLY A 137 12.19 -3.54 -10.45
N SER A 138 10.96 -3.91 -10.75
CA SER A 138 10.10 -4.76 -9.92
C SER A 138 9.24 -5.69 -10.77
N SER A 139 8.64 -6.69 -10.13
CA SER A 139 7.62 -7.57 -10.73
C SER A 139 6.29 -7.36 -10.05
N LEU A 140 5.23 -7.16 -10.83
CA LEU A 140 3.84 -7.14 -10.38
C LEU A 140 3.28 -8.56 -10.47
N VAL A 141 2.76 -9.06 -9.36
CA VAL A 141 2.20 -10.41 -9.25
C VAL A 141 0.74 -10.31 -8.85
N HIS A 142 -0.13 -10.83 -9.71
CA HIS A 142 -1.55 -10.99 -9.44
C HIS A 142 -1.78 -12.30 -8.71
N LEU A 143 -2.45 -12.24 -7.58
CA LEU A 143 -2.67 -13.34 -6.66
C LEU A 143 -4.16 -13.62 -6.50
N SER A 144 -4.48 -14.85 -6.19
CA SER A 144 -5.80 -15.27 -5.71
C SER A 144 -5.63 -16.00 -4.39
N ALA A 145 -6.33 -15.54 -3.36
CA ALA A 145 -6.46 -16.25 -2.09
C ALA A 145 -7.86 -16.85 -1.99
N ASP A 146 -7.95 -18.12 -1.61
CA ASP A 146 -9.22 -18.83 -1.46
C ASP A 146 -9.88 -18.39 -0.14
N GLY A 147 -11.02 -17.71 -0.22
CA GLY A 147 -11.83 -17.30 0.94
C GLY A 147 -12.55 -18.48 1.59
N LYS A 148 -13.01 -18.30 2.85
CA LYS A 148 -13.71 -19.33 3.61
C LYS A 148 -15.05 -19.76 2.99
N ASP A 149 -15.69 -18.86 2.26
CA ASP A 149 -17.02 -19.06 1.66
C ASP A 149 -16.98 -19.47 0.19
N GLY A 150 -15.82 -19.85 -0.33
CA GLY A 150 -15.62 -20.22 -1.74
C GLY A 150 -15.38 -19.02 -2.68
N ASP A 151 -15.44 -17.81 -2.18
CA ASP A 151 -15.06 -16.61 -2.90
C ASP A 151 -13.53 -16.49 -2.99
N SER A 152 -13.04 -16.02 -4.12
CA SER A 152 -11.61 -15.75 -4.29
C SER A 152 -11.33 -14.26 -4.20
N ILE A 153 -10.37 -13.89 -3.36
CA ILE A 153 -9.91 -12.53 -3.22
C ILE A 153 -8.73 -12.31 -4.16
N HIS A 154 -8.82 -11.27 -5.00
CA HIS A 154 -7.72 -10.85 -5.85
C HIS A 154 -6.82 -9.85 -5.13
N LEU A 155 -5.51 -10.11 -5.19
CA LEU A 155 -4.50 -9.28 -4.55
C LEU A 155 -3.38 -8.98 -5.54
N HIS A 156 -2.69 -7.89 -5.32
CA HIS A 156 -1.52 -7.49 -6.07
C HIS A 156 -0.31 -7.43 -5.13
N ALA A 157 0.79 -8.07 -5.52
CA ALA A 157 2.08 -7.95 -4.85
C ALA A 157 3.09 -7.30 -5.78
N ARG A 158 3.91 -6.40 -5.25
CA ARG A 158 5.02 -5.77 -5.97
C ARG A 158 6.33 -6.23 -5.36
N ILE A 159 7.04 -7.08 -6.07
CA ILE A 159 8.26 -7.70 -5.60
C ILE A 159 9.47 -7.04 -6.28
N PRO A 160 10.49 -6.57 -5.53
CA PRO A 160 11.69 -6.00 -6.11
C PRO A 160 12.41 -7.00 -7.03
N GLY A 161 12.94 -6.48 -8.14
CA GLY A 161 13.68 -7.26 -9.11
C GLY A 161 12.82 -8.21 -9.96
N ARG A 162 13.47 -9.27 -10.46
CA ARG A 162 12.84 -10.29 -11.31
C ARG A 162 12.26 -11.41 -10.44
N PHE A 163 10.94 -11.43 -10.30
CA PHE A 163 10.21 -12.51 -9.64
C PHE A 163 9.00 -12.89 -10.53
N LEU A 164 9.15 -13.97 -11.29
CA LEU A 164 8.17 -14.42 -12.28
C LEU A 164 7.78 -15.89 -12.00
N PRO A 165 7.03 -16.16 -10.92
CA PRO A 165 6.52 -17.49 -10.61
C PRO A 165 5.56 -17.96 -11.72
N LYS A 166 5.37 -19.28 -11.81
CA LYS A 166 4.48 -19.87 -12.81
C LYS A 166 3.02 -19.62 -12.45
N GLN A 167 2.20 -19.46 -13.48
CA GLN A 167 0.74 -19.44 -13.29
C GLN A 167 0.26 -20.69 -12.57
N ASN A 168 -0.70 -20.54 -11.66
CA ASN A 168 -1.24 -21.57 -10.77
C ASN A 168 -0.25 -22.12 -9.73
N GLU A 169 0.96 -21.62 -9.66
CA GLU A 169 1.87 -21.94 -8.56
C GLU A 169 1.27 -21.47 -7.23
N ARG A 170 1.43 -22.27 -6.17
CA ARG A 170 0.99 -21.89 -4.81
C ARG A 170 2.20 -21.47 -4.00
N LEU A 171 2.15 -20.26 -3.47
CA LEU A 171 3.20 -19.69 -2.65
C LEU A 171 2.68 -19.35 -1.25
N ARG A 172 3.60 -19.37 -0.30
CA ARG A 172 3.36 -18.79 1.03
C ARG A 172 3.32 -17.28 0.90
N ILE A 173 2.40 -16.66 1.63
CA ILE A 173 2.31 -15.22 1.75
C ILE A 173 2.59 -14.81 3.20
N ASP A 174 3.42 -13.79 3.37
CA ASP A 174 3.67 -13.09 4.62
C ASP A 174 3.38 -11.60 4.41
N ILE A 175 2.87 -10.92 5.44
CA ILE A 175 2.46 -9.52 5.37
C ILE A 175 3.41 -8.68 6.21
N ASP A 176 3.96 -7.61 5.63
CA ASP A 176 4.74 -6.61 6.37
C ASP A 176 3.80 -5.66 7.12
N PRO A 177 3.81 -5.67 8.46
CA PRO A 177 2.91 -4.83 9.23
C PRO A 177 3.20 -3.33 9.09
N SER A 178 4.41 -2.93 8.70
CA SER A 178 4.78 -1.52 8.52
C SER A 178 4.12 -0.87 7.30
N GLN A 179 3.58 -1.68 6.38
CA GLN A 179 2.90 -1.26 5.16
C GLN A 179 1.43 -1.71 5.14
N THR A 180 0.88 -1.98 6.34
CA THR A 180 -0.50 -2.45 6.53
C THR A 180 -1.21 -1.50 7.49
N PHE A 181 -2.34 -0.98 7.07
CA PHE A 181 -3.11 0.02 7.81
C PHE A 181 -4.51 -0.51 8.09
N ILE A 182 -5.01 -0.24 9.31
CA ILE A 182 -6.31 -0.71 9.76
C ILE A 182 -7.11 0.50 10.24
N PHE A 183 -8.32 0.62 9.72
CA PHE A 183 -9.24 1.69 10.10
C PHE A 183 -10.59 1.10 10.50
N PRO A 184 -11.22 1.61 11.58
CA PRO A 184 -12.61 1.29 11.87
C PRO A 184 -13.49 1.68 10.67
N LYS A 185 -14.42 0.80 10.30
CA LYS A 185 -15.38 1.08 9.25
C LYS A 185 -16.45 2.01 9.80
N ALA A 186 -16.69 3.12 9.10
CA ALA A 186 -17.70 4.13 9.50
C ALA A 186 -19.13 3.63 9.30
#